data_639a1dcdca01ad506d9be3d2f7dc4e98
#
_entry.id   639a1dcdca01ad506d9be3d2f7dc4e98
#
_cell.length_a   1.000
_cell.length_b   1.000
_cell.length_c   1.000
_cell.angle_alpha   90.00
_cell.angle_beta   90.00
_cell.angle_gamma   90.00
#
_symmetry.space_group_name_H-M   'P 1'
#
loop_
_entity.id
_entity.type
_entity.pdbx_description
1 polymer ?
#
loop_
_entity_poly.entity_id
_entity_poly.type
_entity_poly.pdbx_seq_one_letter_code
_entity_poly.pdbx_strand_id
1 'polypeptide(L)'
;FKDVVDGKVDLGKYTAIWWHFHADNGDNPPLPDDAKAAAEKFKVYYQNGGNLLLTRYATFYIANLGIAKDERVPNNSWGGNEDSPEITSAPWSFLITGSESHPLFQDLRWKDGDKSTVYTCDAGYAITNSTAQWHIGTDWGGYDDLNAWRNLTGGIDLAHGGDGAVVIAEFEPRSNSGRTLCIGSGCYDWYGKGVDASADYYHYNVEQMTLN
;
A
#
# COMPACT_ATOMS: atom_id res chain seq x y z
N PHE A 1 -17.62 2.92 -6.80
CA PHE A 1 -17.55 1.92 -7.89
C PHE A 1 -18.85 1.80 -8.66
N LYS A 2 -19.99 1.69 -7.98
CA LYS A 2 -21.30 1.56 -8.66
C LYS A 2 -21.52 2.65 -9.73
N ASP A 3 -21.23 3.92 -9.46
CA ASP A 3 -21.41 4.99 -10.42
C ASP A 3 -20.43 4.91 -11.61
N VAL A 4 -19.26 4.33 -11.40
CA VAL A 4 -18.32 4.00 -12.50
C VAL A 4 -18.93 2.90 -13.36
N VAL A 5 -19.45 1.82 -12.75
CA VAL A 5 -20.13 0.74 -13.47
C VAL A 5 -21.31 1.25 -14.27
N ASP A 6 -22.13 2.11 -13.67
CA ASP A 6 -23.30 2.72 -14.29
C ASP A 6 -22.97 3.76 -15.37
N GLY A 7 -21.68 4.13 -15.54
CA GLY A 7 -21.24 5.12 -16.52
C GLY A 7 -21.56 6.57 -16.15
N LYS A 8 -21.86 6.85 -14.87
CA LYS A 8 -22.13 8.20 -14.38
C LYS A 8 -20.86 8.98 -14.09
N VAL A 9 -19.72 8.27 -13.86
CA VAL A 9 -18.42 8.85 -13.61
C VAL A 9 -17.50 8.53 -14.78
N ASP A 10 -16.93 9.58 -15.37
CA ASP A 10 -15.91 9.50 -16.40
C ASP A 10 -14.54 9.56 -15.72
N LEU A 11 -13.85 8.42 -15.64
CA LEU A 11 -12.54 8.32 -15.00
C LEU A 11 -11.49 9.13 -15.74
N GLY A 12 -11.64 9.35 -17.06
CA GLY A 12 -10.69 10.12 -17.88
C GLY A 12 -10.56 11.61 -17.48
N LYS A 13 -11.43 12.11 -16.63
CA LYS A 13 -11.33 13.46 -16.07
C LYS A 13 -10.29 13.60 -14.94
N TYR A 14 -9.78 12.49 -14.42
CA TYR A 14 -8.85 12.48 -13.31
C TYR A 14 -7.45 12.08 -13.78
N THR A 15 -6.44 12.79 -13.32
CA THR A 15 -5.03 12.45 -13.59
C THR A 15 -4.50 11.36 -12.69
N ALA A 16 -5.07 11.24 -11.49
CA ALA A 16 -4.77 10.20 -10.53
C ALA A 16 -6.04 9.84 -9.73
N ILE A 17 -6.14 8.59 -9.33
CA ILE A 17 -7.20 8.09 -8.47
C ILE A 17 -6.57 7.40 -7.27
N TRP A 18 -6.96 7.82 -6.08
CA TRP A 18 -6.60 7.15 -4.85
C TRP A 18 -7.76 6.28 -4.38
N TRP A 19 -7.47 5.01 -4.14
CA TRP A 19 -8.39 4.09 -3.48
C TRP A 19 -7.73 3.51 -2.24
N HIS A 20 -8.32 3.81 -1.09
CA HIS A 20 -8.02 3.17 0.18
C HIS A 20 -9.10 2.14 0.48
N PHE A 21 -8.70 0.91 0.82
CA PHE A 21 -9.63 -0.13 1.22
C PHE A 21 -9.24 -0.70 2.57
N HIS A 22 -10.10 -0.47 3.54
CA HIS A 22 -10.04 -1.06 4.88
C HIS A 22 -11.10 -2.16 5.00
N ALA A 23 -10.77 -3.24 5.72
CA ALA A 23 -11.71 -4.27 6.12
C ALA A 23 -11.40 -4.72 7.54
N ASP A 24 -12.43 -4.81 8.36
CA ASP A 24 -12.32 -5.14 9.79
C ASP A 24 -11.86 -6.58 10.06
N ASN A 25 -11.91 -7.45 9.07
CA ASN A 25 -11.54 -8.85 9.17
C ASN A 25 -10.16 -9.10 8.57
N GLY A 26 -9.18 -9.04 9.39
CA GLY A 26 -7.74 -9.18 9.33
C GLY A 26 -7.09 -9.87 8.13
N ASP A 27 -7.53 -11.03 7.69
CA ASP A 27 -6.76 -11.85 6.78
C ASP A 27 -7.32 -11.81 5.34
N ASN A 28 -6.60 -11.11 4.44
CA ASN A 28 -6.87 -11.09 3.01
C ASN A 28 -8.36 -10.91 2.65
N PRO A 29 -8.98 -9.78 3.04
CA PRO A 29 -10.39 -9.57 2.80
C PRO A 29 -10.68 -9.58 1.29
N PRO A 30 -11.79 -10.19 0.86
CA PRO A 30 -12.17 -10.16 -0.54
C PRO A 30 -12.48 -8.73 -0.98
N LEU A 31 -12.03 -8.37 -2.17
CA LEU A 31 -12.41 -7.10 -2.77
C LEU A 31 -13.93 -6.99 -2.92
N PRO A 32 -14.51 -5.79 -2.71
CA PRO A 32 -15.93 -5.55 -2.91
C PRO A 32 -16.39 -5.94 -4.32
N ASP A 33 -17.59 -6.47 -4.45
CA ASP A 33 -18.10 -6.95 -5.74
C ASP A 33 -18.30 -5.82 -6.76
N ASP A 34 -18.67 -4.63 -6.31
CA ASP A 34 -18.75 -3.45 -7.17
C ASP A 34 -17.38 -2.96 -7.64
N ALA A 35 -16.31 -3.13 -6.84
CA ALA A 35 -14.95 -2.87 -7.27
C ALA A 35 -14.52 -3.86 -8.36
N LYS A 36 -14.80 -5.17 -8.17
CA LYS A 36 -14.55 -6.18 -9.20
C LYS A 36 -15.33 -5.88 -10.49
N ALA A 37 -16.58 -5.50 -10.38
CA ALA A 37 -17.41 -5.14 -11.53
C ALA A 37 -16.89 -3.90 -12.29
N ALA A 38 -16.24 -2.97 -11.59
CA ALA A 38 -15.65 -1.76 -12.19
C ALA A 38 -14.27 -2.01 -12.83
N ALA A 39 -13.65 -3.18 -12.60
CA ALA A 39 -12.25 -3.43 -12.94
C ALA A 39 -11.90 -3.12 -14.40
N GLU A 40 -12.73 -3.53 -15.36
CA GLU A 40 -12.46 -3.24 -16.78
C GLU A 40 -12.43 -1.74 -17.10
N LYS A 41 -13.23 -0.92 -16.43
CA LYS A 41 -13.21 0.54 -16.64
C LYS A 41 -11.96 1.17 -16.03
N PHE A 42 -11.54 0.72 -14.85
CA PHE A 42 -10.28 1.16 -14.25
C PHE A 42 -9.06 0.68 -15.05
N LYS A 43 -9.12 -0.53 -15.61
CA LYS A 43 -8.08 -1.05 -16.50
C LYS A 43 -7.93 -0.17 -17.76
N VAL A 44 -9.04 0.20 -18.40
CA VAL A 44 -9.02 1.14 -19.54
C VAL A 44 -8.45 2.50 -19.12
N TYR A 45 -8.87 3.03 -17.96
CA TYR A 45 -8.32 4.28 -17.43
C TYR A 45 -6.79 4.19 -17.25
N TYR A 46 -6.30 3.14 -16.58
CA TYR A 46 -4.88 2.89 -16.40
C TYR A 46 -4.13 2.77 -17.73
N GLN A 47 -4.65 1.99 -18.67
CA GLN A 47 -4.04 1.79 -19.99
C GLN A 47 -3.97 3.06 -20.82
N ASN A 48 -4.81 4.05 -20.56
CA ASN A 48 -4.80 5.37 -21.18
C ASN A 48 -4.00 6.44 -20.41
N GLY A 49 -3.15 6.02 -19.49
CA GLY A 49 -2.25 6.92 -18.77
C GLY A 49 -2.75 7.41 -17.41
N GLY A 50 -3.88 6.90 -16.93
CA GLY A 50 -4.41 7.23 -15.60
C GLY A 50 -3.57 6.62 -14.48
N ASN A 51 -3.18 7.43 -13.48
CA ASN A 51 -2.36 6.98 -12.37
C ASN A 51 -3.22 6.47 -11.21
N LEU A 52 -2.67 5.51 -10.45
CA LEU A 52 -3.36 4.90 -9.32
C LEU A 52 -2.49 4.96 -8.06
N LEU A 53 -3.08 5.40 -6.96
CA LEU A 53 -2.58 5.19 -5.61
C LEU A 53 -3.51 4.18 -4.92
N LEU A 54 -2.98 2.99 -4.63
CA LEU A 54 -3.71 1.91 -3.98
C LEU A 54 -3.14 1.70 -2.58
N THR A 55 -3.97 1.91 -1.56
CA THR A 55 -3.49 1.83 -0.18
C THR A 55 -4.18 0.71 0.58
N ARG A 56 -3.42 0.05 1.43
CA ARG A 56 -3.79 -1.10 2.22
C ARG A 56 -4.33 -2.24 1.33
N TYR A 57 -5.50 -2.80 1.62
CA TYR A 57 -6.08 -3.90 0.83
C TYR A 57 -6.52 -3.51 -0.59
N ALA A 58 -6.60 -2.21 -0.91
CA ALA A 58 -6.79 -1.79 -2.29
C ALA A 58 -5.63 -2.25 -3.20
N THR A 59 -4.46 -2.55 -2.64
CA THR A 59 -3.33 -3.12 -3.37
C THR A 59 -3.65 -4.46 -4.04
N PHE A 60 -4.63 -5.21 -3.54
CA PHE A 60 -5.08 -6.44 -4.20
C PHE A 60 -5.72 -6.21 -5.57
N TYR A 61 -6.14 -4.99 -5.85
CA TYR A 61 -6.82 -4.66 -7.11
C TYR A 61 -5.90 -4.74 -8.34
N ILE A 62 -4.58 -4.69 -8.14
CA ILE A 62 -3.61 -4.75 -9.26
C ILE A 62 -3.77 -6.00 -10.13
N ALA A 63 -4.18 -7.14 -9.55
CA ALA A 63 -4.45 -8.36 -10.30
C ALA A 63 -5.65 -8.19 -11.25
N ASN A 64 -6.75 -7.61 -10.75
CA ASN A 64 -7.95 -7.34 -11.55
C ASN A 64 -7.67 -6.35 -12.68
N LEU A 65 -6.70 -5.46 -12.50
CA LEU A 65 -6.31 -4.45 -13.47
C LEU A 65 -5.25 -4.93 -14.46
N GLY A 66 -4.64 -6.09 -14.22
CA GLY A 66 -3.53 -6.62 -15.02
C GLY A 66 -2.27 -5.75 -14.97
N ILE A 67 -2.05 -5.04 -13.86
CA ILE A 67 -0.90 -4.16 -13.64
C ILE A 67 0.35 -4.99 -13.39
N ALA A 68 0.30 -5.93 -12.46
CA ALA A 68 1.39 -6.87 -12.25
C ALA A 68 1.42 -7.92 -13.37
N LYS A 69 2.62 -8.39 -13.71
CA LYS A 69 2.79 -9.50 -14.68
C LYS A 69 2.35 -10.83 -14.09
N ASP A 70 2.48 -10.98 -12.79
CA ASP A 70 2.03 -12.12 -12.01
C ASP A 70 0.69 -11.76 -11.37
N GLU A 71 -0.25 -12.70 -11.37
CA GLU A 71 -1.56 -12.53 -10.75
C GLU A 71 -1.51 -12.58 -9.21
N ARG A 72 -0.35 -12.94 -8.63
CA ARG A 72 -0.17 -12.94 -7.18
C ARG A 72 -0.25 -11.51 -6.64
N VAL A 73 -1.24 -11.28 -5.85
CA VAL A 73 -1.44 -10.05 -5.07
C VAL A 73 -0.62 -10.12 -3.78
N PRO A 74 -0.54 -9.05 -3.00
CA PRO A 74 -0.06 -9.15 -1.64
C PRO A 74 -0.75 -10.31 -0.93
N ASN A 75 0.00 -11.32 -0.55
CA ASN A 75 -0.53 -12.61 -0.10
C ASN A 75 -0.48 -12.79 1.41
N ASN A 76 0.03 -11.81 2.11
CA ASN A 76 0.10 -11.81 3.54
C ASN A 76 -0.44 -10.50 4.08
N SER A 77 -1.40 -10.60 4.99
CA SER A 77 -1.78 -9.50 5.85
C SER A 77 -1.28 -9.84 7.25
N TRP A 78 -0.08 -9.42 7.56
CA TRP A 78 0.40 -9.52 8.92
C TRP A 78 -0.28 -8.47 9.77
N GLY A 79 -0.93 -8.91 10.82
CA GLY A 79 -1.56 -8.01 11.74
C GLY A 79 -1.59 -8.60 13.15
N GLY A 80 -1.05 -7.91 14.15
CA GLY A 80 -1.49 -8.03 15.51
C GLY A 80 -2.89 -7.41 15.61
N ASN A 81 -3.66 -7.74 16.60
CA ASN A 81 -4.89 -7.03 16.86
C ASN A 81 -4.60 -5.69 17.55
N GLU A 82 -5.57 -4.79 17.55
CA GLU A 82 -5.46 -3.44 18.13
C GLU A 82 -5.09 -3.45 19.61
N ASP A 83 -5.32 -4.55 20.31
CA ASP A 83 -5.05 -4.74 21.74
C ASP A 83 -3.66 -5.36 22.01
N SER A 84 -2.86 -5.62 20.97
CA SER A 84 -1.52 -6.18 21.18
C SER A 84 -0.60 -5.16 21.83
N PRO A 85 0.05 -5.51 22.95
CA PRO A 85 1.00 -4.63 23.63
C PRO A 85 2.16 -4.17 22.72
N GLU A 86 2.51 -4.95 21.71
CA GLU A 86 3.58 -4.65 20.76
C GLU A 86 3.21 -3.48 19.87
N ILE A 87 1.92 -3.30 19.54
CA ILE A 87 1.43 -2.19 18.73
C ILE A 87 1.48 -0.87 19.49
N THR A 88 1.21 -0.92 20.77
CA THR A 88 1.18 0.27 21.64
C THR A 88 2.54 0.65 22.19
N SER A 89 3.54 -0.25 22.12
CA SER A 89 4.85 -0.05 22.74
C SER A 89 5.97 0.35 21.80
N ALA A 90 5.83 0.11 20.51
CA ALA A 90 6.84 0.43 19.50
C ALA A 90 6.25 1.25 18.35
N PRO A 91 6.99 2.22 17.79
CA PRO A 91 6.53 2.95 16.62
C PRO A 91 6.46 2.01 15.41
N TRP A 92 5.44 2.17 14.59
CA TRP A 92 5.33 1.47 13.32
C TRP A 92 6.30 2.02 12.30
N SER A 93 6.97 1.14 11.57
CA SER A 93 7.97 1.51 10.59
C SER A 93 8.09 0.50 9.46
N PHE A 94 8.73 0.95 8.38
CA PHE A 94 9.22 0.10 7.30
C PHE A 94 10.59 0.59 6.81
N LEU A 95 11.35 -0.34 6.24
CA LEU A 95 12.68 -0.07 5.72
C LEU A 95 12.59 0.36 4.26
N ILE A 96 13.34 1.41 3.90
CA ILE A 96 13.40 1.96 2.53
C ILE A 96 14.80 1.91 1.94
N THR A 97 15.67 1.05 2.47
CA THR A 97 17.06 0.95 2.05
C THR A 97 17.19 0.76 0.54
N GLY A 98 17.86 1.70 -0.12
CA GLY A 98 18.00 1.74 -1.57
C GLY A 98 16.94 2.59 -2.29
N SER A 99 15.93 3.08 -1.58
CA SER A 99 14.85 3.92 -2.12
C SER A 99 14.78 5.31 -1.49
N GLU A 100 15.78 5.71 -0.72
CA GLU A 100 15.78 6.94 0.09
C GLU A 100 15.63 8.22 -0.75
N SER A 101 16.02 8.17 -2.02
CA SER A 101 15.90 9.28 -2.96
C SER A 101 14.57 9.32 -3.71
N HIS A 102 13.71 8.32 -3.51
CA HIS A 102 12.44 8.26 -4.21
C HIS A 102 11.52 9.43 -3.80
N PRO A 103 10.79 10.08 -4.71
CA PRO A 103 9.93 11.22 -4.41
C PRO A 103 8.96 10.97 -3.25
N LEU A 104 8.41 9.77 -3.13
CA LEU A 104 7.51 9.38 -2.05
C LEU A 104 8.06 9.69 -0.65
N PHE A 105 9.39 9.62 -0.48
CA PHE A 105 10.05 9.78 0.82
C PHE A 105 10.69 11.15 1.03
N GLN A 106 10.31 12.14 0.22
CA GLN A 106 10.78 13.50 0.40
C GLN A 106 10.10 14.18 1.59
N ASP A 107 10.86 15.03 2.27
CA ASP A 107 10.38 15.89 3.37
C ASP A 107 9.74 15.13 4.56
N LEU A 108 10.12 13.87 4.77
CA LEU A 108 9.67 13.08 5.90
C LEU A 108 10.41 13.46 7.20
N ARG A 109 9.80 13.17 8.33
CA ARG A 109 10.41 13.23 9.66
C ARG A 109 11.18 11.95 9.93
N TRP A 110 12.46 12.12 10.25
CA TRP A 110 13.38 11.02 10.47
C TRP A 110 13.69 10.86 11.96
N LYS A 111 13.77 9.63 12.45
CA LYS A 111 14.17 9.33 13.81
C LYS A 111 15.69 9.33 13.89
N ASP A 112 16.23 10.17 14.77
CA ASP A 112 17.68 10.27 15.06
C ASP A 112 18.55 10.46 13.79
N GLY A 113 17.97 10.99 12.71
CA GLY A 113 18.65 11.22 11.44
C GLY A 113 18.82 9.97 10.56
N ASP A 114 18.28 8.83 10.97
CA ASP A 114 18.28 7.60 10.16
C ASP A 114 17.26 7.74 9.01
N LYS A 115 17.77 7.77 7.78
CA LYS A 115 16.96 7.86 6.56
C LYS A 115 16.66 6.51 5.91
N SER A 116 17.05 5.42 6.53
CA SER A 116 16.76 4.06 6.03
C SER A 116 15.41 3.53 6.52
N THR A 117 14.84 4.16 7.54
CA THR A 117 13.62 3.71 8.21
C THR A 117 12.59 4.84 8.26
N VAL A 118 11.42 4.60 7.70
CA VAL A 118 10.27 5.50 7.81
C VAL A 118 9.38 5.02 8.96
N TYR A 119 9.15 5.88 9.92
CA TYR A 119 8.16 5.70 10.98
C TYR A 119 6.86 6.36 10.56
N THR A 120 5.75 5.72 10.85
CA THR A 120 4.41 6.16 10.42
C THR A 120 3.49 6.47 11.59
N CYS A 121 3.85 6.04 12.79
CA CYS A 121 3.25 6.52 14.05
C CYS A 121 4.26 6.41 15.19
N ASP A 122 4.02 7.17 16.26
CA ASP A 122 4.77 7.05 17.51
C ASP A 122 4.36 5.83 18.33
N ALA A 123 5.22 5.46 19.26
CA ALA A 123 4.88 4.47 20.28
C ALA A 123 3.67 4.93 21.11
N GLY A 124 2.79 4.01 21.42
CA GLY A 124 1.59 4.27 22.22
C GLY A 124 0.35 4.67 21.41
N TYR A 125 0.47 4.80 20.10
CA TYR A 125 -0.68 5.01 19.23
C TYR A 125 -1.18 3.67 18.68
N ALA A 126 -2.43 3.37 18.95
CA ALA A 126 -3.09 2.19 18.40
C ALA A 126 -3.48 2.47 16.94
N ILE A 127 -2.92 1.70 16.04
CA ILE A 127 -3.33 1.65 14.65
C ILE A 127 -3.77 0.24 14.33
N THR A 128 -4.64 0.08 13.37
CA THR A 128 -4.84 -1.25 12.81
C THR A 128 -3.54 -1.66 12.12
N ASN A 129 -3.04 -2.81 12.47
CA ASN A 129 -1.72 -3.24 12.04
C ASN A 129 -1.74 -4.22 10.86
N SER A 130 -2.89 -4.44 10.24
CA SER A 130 -2.96 -5.28 9.06
C SER A 130 -2.26 -4.60 7.89
N THR A 131 -1.16 -5.18 7.48
CA THR A 131 -0.39 -4.71 6.33
C THR A 131 -0.56 -5.70 5.19
N ALA A 132 -1.06 -5.24 4.05
CA ALA A 132 -1.06 -6.03 2.82
C ALA A 132 0.35 -6.02 2.24
N GLN A 133 1.01 -7.17 2.21
CA GLN A 133 2.40 -7.28 1.78
C GLN A 133 2.65 -8.50 0.90
N TRP A 134 3.65 -8.41 0.03
CA TRP A 134 4.14 -9.57 -0.72
C TRP A 134 5.18 -10.29 0.11
N HIS A 135 4.86 -11.49 0.52
CA HIS A 135 5.76 -12.32 1.31
C HIS A 135 6.97 -12.78 0.47
N ILE A 136 8.16 -12.59 1.01
CA ILE A 136 9.41 -13.08 0.44
C ILE A 136 9.85 -14.29 1.26
N GLY A 137 9.78 -15.45 0.63
CA GLY A 137 9.96 -16.77 1.24
C GLY A 137 8.93 -17.74 0.67
N THR A 138 9.26 -19.01 0.59
CA THR A 138 8.38 -20.04 -0.02
C THR A 138 7.30 -20.56 0.92
N ASP A 139 7.47 -20.39 2.20
CA ASP A 139 6.43 -20.59 3.19
C ASP A 139 5.26 -19.62 2.90
N TRP A 140 4.05 -20.04 3.11
CA TRP A 140 2.84 -19.23 2.91
C TRP A 140 2.54 -18.85 1.45
N GLY A 141 3.18 -19.55 0.48
CA GLY A 141 2.96 -19.29 -0.95
C GLY A 141 3.60 -18.01 -1.47
N GLY A 142 4.63 -17.51 -0.80
CA GLY A 142 5.38 -16.33 -1.21
C GLY A 142 6.33 -16.57 -2.38
N TYR A 143 7.19 -15.61 -2.62
CA TYR A 143 8.21 -15.65 -3.67
C TYR A 143 9.51 -16.24 -3.11
N ASP A 144 10.27 -16.97 -3.95
CA ASP A 144 11.52 -17.60 -3.54
C ASP A 144 12.50 -16.58 -2.96
N ASP A 145 12.61 -15.43 -3.61
CA ASP A 145 13.41 -14.28 -3.18
C ASP A 145 12.87 -12.97 -3.80
N LEU A 146 13.50 -11.87 -3.46
CA LEU A 146 13.14 -10.54 -3.96
C LEU A 146 13.34 -10.39 -5.48
N ASN A 147 14.34 -11.08 -6.06
CA ASN A 147 14.55 -11.06 -7.51
C ASN A 147 13.44 -11.81 -8.24
N ALA A 148 12.99 -12.95 -7.68
CA ALA A 148 11.83 -13.66 -8.20
C ALA A 148 10.58 -12.77 -8.17
N TRP A 149 10.35 -12.04 -7.06
CA TRP A 149 9.25 -11.08 -6.96
C TRP A 149 9.31 -10.00 -8.06
N ARG A 150 10.47 -9.34 -8.21
CA ARG A 150 10.68 -8.29 -9.24
C ARG A 150 10.45 -8.82 -10.65
N ASN A 151 10.99 -10.00 -10.95
CA ASN A 151 10.88 -10.61 -12.27
C ASN A 151 9.44 -11.02 -12.61
N LEU A 152 8.73 -11.60 -11.66
CA LEU A 152 7.38 -12.12 -11.85
C LEU A 152 6.33 -11.01 -11.84
N THR A 153 6.43 -10.04 -10.94
CA THR A 153 5.46 -8.94 -10.87
C THR A 153 5.80 -7.81 -11.84
N GLY A 154 7.09 -7.54 -12.03
CA GLY A 154 7.61 -6.37 -12.73
C GLY A 154 7.48 -5.08 -11.91
N GLY A 155 7.29 -5.21 -10.59
CA GLY A 155 7.28 -4.10 -9.65
C GLY A 155 8.69 -3.66 -9.22
N ILE A 156 8.75 -2.47 -8.66
CA ILE A 156 9.90 -1.90 -7.95
C ILE A 156 9.54 -1.90 -6.47
N ASP A 157 10.33 -2.57 -5.67
CA ASP A 157 10.15 -2.61 -4.22
C ASP A 157 10.72 -1.34 -3.60
N LEU A 158 9.88 -0.52 -3.04
CA LEU A 158 10.27 0.75 -2.42
C LEU A 158 10.45 0.64 -0.91
N ALA A 159 9.72 -0.26 -0.26
CA ALA A 159 9.81 -0.45 1.18
C ALA A 159 9.48 -1.87 1.61
N HIS A 160 10.11 -2.28 2.70
CA HIS A 160 10.04 -3.62 3.27
C HIS A 160 9.59 -3.59 4.74
N GLY A 161 8.80 -4.58 5.13
CA GLY A 161 8.54 -4.88 6.53
C GLY A 161 9.80 -5.42 7.24
N GLY A 162 9.74 -5.54 8.55
CA GLY A 162 10.85 -6.10 9.35
C GLY A 162 11.15 -7.58 9.04
N ASP A 163 10.21 -8.28 8.43
CA ASP A 163 10.33 -9.66 7.92
C ASP A 163 10.89 -9.73 6.48
N GLY A 164 11.19 -8.59 5.86
CA GLY A 164 11.68 -8.50 4.49
C GLY A 164 10.58 -8.53 3.41
N ALA A 165 9.31 -8.67 3.77
CA ALA A 165 8.21 -8.62 2.83
C ALA A 165 8.07 -7.24 2.17
N VAL A 166 7.69 -7.19 0.90
CA VAL A 166 7.48 -5.92 0.20
C VAL A 166 6.17 -5.29 0.66
N VAL A 167 6.24 -4.09 1.23
CA VAL A 167 5.12 -3.33 1.79
C VAL A 167 4.70 -2.20 0.85
N ILE A 168 5.67 -1.55 0.20
CA ILE A 168 5.42 -0.49 -0.77
C ILE A 168 6.08 -0.90 -2.09
N ALA A 169 5.28 -0.88 -3.15
CA ALA A 169 5.73 -1.22 -4.49
C ALA A 169 5.22 -0.20 -5.51
N GLU A 170 6.08 0.11 -6.47
CA GLU A 170 5.73 0.92 -7.62
C GLU A 170 5.70 0.06 -8.88
N PHE A 171 4.72 0.34 -9.72
CA PHE A 171 4.63 -0.22 -11.07
C PHE A 171 4.71 0.93 -12.06
N GLU A 172 5.85 1.02 -12.74
CA GLU A 172 6.10 2.08 -13.72
C GLU A 172 5.22 1.94 -14.97
N PRO A 173 4.98 3.06 -15.66
CA PRO A 173 4.24 3.05 -16.91
C PRO A 173 4.84 2.07 -17.93
N ARG A 174 3.98 1.29 -18.59
CA ARG A 174 4.32 0.43 -19.72
C ARG A 174 3.62 0.96 -20.95
N SER A 175 4.37 1.32 -21.98
CA SER A 175 3.82 1.97 -23.17
C SER A 175 3.08 3.26 -22.81
N ASN A 176 1.77 3.27 -22.94
CA ASN A 176 0.92 4.44 -22.66
C ASN A 176 0.18 4.33 -21.30
N SER A 177 0.45 3.29 -20.50
CA SER A 177 -0.24 3.14 -19.21
C SER A 177 0.20 4.20 -18.20
N GLY A 178 -0.61 4.38 -17.18
CA GLY A 178 -0.26 5.18 -16.02
C GLY A 178 0.74 4.48 -15.08
N ARG A 179 1.11 5.18 -14.04
CA ARG A 179 1.90 4.69 -12.91
C ARG A 179 0.96 4.18 -11.82
N THR A 180 1.35 3.14 -11.13
CA THR A 180 0.63 2.66 -9.95
C THR A 180 1.56 2.58 -8.77
N LEU A 181 1.18 3.21 -7.66
CA LEU A 181 1.84 3.11 -6.37
C LEU A 181 0.95 2.30 -5.43
N CYS A 182 1.50 1.24 -4.87
CA CYS A 182 0.88 0.37 -3.89
C CYS A 182 1.51 0.59 -2.53
N ILE A 183 0.74 1.04 -1.54
CA ILE A 183 1.18 1.19 -0.16
C ILE A 183 0.33 0.26 0.71
N GLY A 184 0.85 -0.92 1.01
CA GLY A 184 0.13 -1.94 1.76
C GLY A 184 0.11 -1.71 3.26
N SER A 185 0.86 -0.75 3.78
CA SER A 185 0.97 -0.49 5.21
C SER A 185 -0.38 -0.20 5.86
N GLY A 186 -0.65 -0.84 7.00
CA GLY A 186 -1.81 -0.58 7.84
C GLY A 186 -1.84 0.84 8.43
N CYS A 187 -0.71 1.53 8.40
CA CYS A 187 -0.58 2.91 8.87
C CYS A 187 -1.39 3.93 8.08
N TYR A 188 -1.91 3.55 6.92
CA TYR A 188 -2.88 4.36 6.18
C TYR A 188 -4.29 4.30 6.75
N ASP A 189 -4.52 3.45 7.74
CA ASP A 189 -5.76 3.50 8.49
C ASP A 189 -5.74 4.66 9.48
N TRP A 190 -6.90 5.24 9.63
CA TRP A 190 -7.12 6.24 10.65
C TRP A 190 -7.09 5.57 12.02
N TYR A 191 -6.55 6.28 12.99
CA TYR A 191 -6.41 5.81 14.35
C TYR A 191 -7.70 5.25 14.94
N GLY A 192 -7.52 4.29 15.82
CA GLY A 192 -8.59 3.74 16.62
C GLY A 192 -9.35 4.82 17.39
N LYS A 193 -10.57 4.52 17.74
CA LYS A 193 -11.50 5.43 18.41
C LYS A 193 -10.87 6.03 19.69
N GLY A 194 -10.75 7.34 19.73
CA GLY A 194 -10.27 8.08 20.90
C GLY A 194 -8.78 8.43 20.88
N VAL A 195 -8.07 8.13 19.79
CA VAL A 195 -6.68 8.52 19.61
C VAL A 195 -6.60 9.85 18.87
N ASP A 196 -5.83 10.79 19.40
CA ASP A 196 -5.57 12.08 18.76
C ASP A 196 -4.36 11.98 17.83
N ALA A 197 -4.61 11.81 16.55
CA ALA A 197 -3.58 11.72 15.53
C ALA A 197 -2.66 12.96 15.49
N SER A 198 -3.16 14.13 15.89
CA SER A 198 -2.37 15.37 15.87
C SER A 198 -1.24 15.39 16.89
N ALA A 199 -1.32 14.57 17.92
CA ALA A 199 -0.26 14.41 18.93
C ALA A 199 0.83 13.42 18.51
N ASP A 200 0.61 12.61 17.47
CA ASP A 200 1.57 11.65 16.94
C ASP A 200 2.56 12.35 16.00
N TYR A 201 3.82 12.40 16.43
CA TYR A 201 4.87 13.08 15.67
C TYR A 201 5.09 12.48 14.27
N TYR A 202 5.00 11.16 14.13
CA TYR A 202 5.26 10.47 12.87
C TYR A 202 4.03 10.31 11.95
N HIS A 203 2.83 10.62 12.42
CA HIS A 203 1.65 10.63 11.54
C HIS A 203 1.80 11.59 10.36
N TYR A 204 2.56 12.66 10.55
CA TYR A 204 2.96 13.58 9.48
C TYR A 204 3.54 12.86 8.26
N ASN A 205 4.30 11.77 8.47
CA ASN A 205 4.91 11.02 7.37
C ASN A 205 3.87 10.35 6.47
N VAL A 206 2.77 9.87 7.04
CA VAL A 206 1.65 9.30 6.26
C VAL A 206 1.02 10.38 5.39
N GLU A 207 0.74 11.55 5.97
CA GLU A 207 0.19 12.70 5.24
C GLU A 207 1.15 13.15 4.13
N GLN A 208 2.44 13.30 4.45
CA GLN A 208 3.45 13.76 3.49
C GLN A 208 3.64 12.76 2.34
N MET A 209 3.71 11.45 2.60
CA MET A 209 3.77 10.44 1.54
C MET A 209 2.52 10.44 0.65
N THR A 210 1.37 10.82 1.18
CA THR A 210 0.14 10.94 0.38
C THR A 210 0.16 12.18 -0.52
N LEU A 211 0.89 13.23 -0.13
CA LEU A 211 1.03 14.46 -0.91
C LEU A 211 2.13 14.37 -1.97
N ASN A 212 3.16 13.53 -1.73
CA ASN A 212 4.29 13.32 -2.64
C ASN A 212 3.89 12.47 -3.86
#